data_1fa5e1ec5fa2f540f71503b062f37874
#
_entry.id   1fa5e1ec5fa2f540f71503b062f37874
#
_cell.length_a   1.000
_cell.length_b   1.000
_cell.length_c   1.000
_cell.angle_alpha   90.00
_cell.angle_beta   90.00
_cell.angle_gamma   90.00
#
_symmetry.space_group_name_H-M   'P 1'
#
loop_
_entity.id
_entity.type
_entity.pdbx_description
1 polymer ?
#
loop_
_entity_poly.entity_id
_entity_poly.type
_entity_poly.pdbx_seq_one_letter_code
_entity_poly.pdbx_strand_id
1 'polypeptide(L)'
;MKMKKIYLGVCLVSIITIMTPACKKDFVAINTDPNAISTPTVPYLFSKAELDAFNAGYYASQISNVAGFIQHFANYKLTSGFGDKYLTNNEAGTALNTYYQNTVSEISDVIRYSQGAADVNKLSQARIWRVYVMHRMTDMFGDLPYSQAAQGYSNNTFFPVYDAQSAIYSDMLKELDAAIQAFDANKGTFGSADLLYGGNITNWKKFAYSLMLRLGMRLTKVDPTNAQTWVQKAIAGGVILNDADIAVMKYQSGSNTINRNPIAVDLIGNDYSATAYGLNLIEGDKYSDTYVNYMKANNDPRLSVIAVVWDYTDPNNPVPDTTFANQKGMTNGLTSQPVNFQSYSEPNPATILQYTAPVMVLTNAETNFLLTEATLRGWNSGGSAASYYSAGVTAAMHQWALFGSGGVISAAKINAYLAAHPLAAGTFDQQMQQLHTQFWASMIYDEYESFSNWRRTGYPVLTPVNYQGNNSNGTIPRRIMYPLSEASINTANYNAANARQGPDLLTTHVWWDK
;
A
#
# COMPACT_ATOMS: atom_id res chain seq x y z
N MET A 1 58.20 -4.65 -56.69
CA MET A 1 57.72 -5.18 -55.36
C MET A 1 58.08 -4.31 -54.16
N LYS A 2 59.07 -3.44 -54.20
CA LYS A 2 59.46 -2.55 -53.07
C LYS A 2 58.54 -1.31 -52.89
N MET A 3 57.99 -0.74 -53.93
CA MET A 3 57.10 0.45 -53.84
C MET A 3 55.71 0.14 -53.24
N LYS A 4 55.09 -1.02 -53.52
CA LYS A 4 53.81 -1.38 -52.96
C LYS A 4 53.82 -1.56 -51.41
N LYS A 5 54.98 -1.97 -50.84
CA LYS A 5 55.14 -2.10 -49.38
C LYS A 5 55.24 -0.73 -48.67
N ILE A 6 55.78 0.29 -49.33
CA ILE A 6 55.90 1.66 -48.77
C ILE A 6 54.51 2.32 -48.70
N TYR A 7 53.67 2.18 -49.72
CA TYR A 7 52.34 2.73 -49.72
C TYR A 7 51.42 2.06 -48.68
N LEU A 8 51.59 0.75 -48.47
CA LEU A 8 50.82 0.03 -47.44
C LEU A 8 51.26 0.45 -46.02
N GLY A 9 52.53 0.72 -45.79
CA GLY A 9 53.05 1.24 -44.53
C GLY A 9 52.58 2.68 -44.24
N VAL A 10 52.57 3.57 -45.24
CA VAL A 10 52.08 4.94 -45.10
C VAL A 10 50.58 4.98 -44.89
N CYS A 11 49.79 4.15 -45.56
CA CYS A 11 48.34 4.04 -45.32
C CYS A 11 48.04 3.50 -43.92
N LEU A 12 48.80 2.51 -43.41
CA LEU A 12 48.60 1.97 -42.07
C LEU A 12 48.94 2.98 -40.96
N VAL A 13 50.04 3.76 -41.14
CA VAL A 13 50.42 4.85 -40.22
C VAL A 13 49.40 6.00 -40.27
N SER A 14 48.85 6.33 -41.44
CA SER A 14 47.81 7.35 -41.57
C SER A 14 46.50 6.91 -40.93
N ILE A 15 46.14 5.63 -40.97
CA ILE A 15 44.93 5.10 -40.30
C ILE A 15 45.09 5.11 -38.77
N ILE A 16 46.30 4.84 -38.28
CA ILE A 16 46.60 4.86 -36.83
C ILE A 16 46.58 6.30 -36.28
N THR A 17 46.97 7.30 -37.08
CA THR A 17 46.95 8.73 -36.69
C THR A 17 45.54 9.33 -36.68
N ILE A 18 44.58 8.73 -37.38
CA ILE A 18 43.16 9.17 -37.36
C ILE A 18 42.40 8.57 -36.16
N MET A 19 42.96 7.56 -35.48
CA MET A 19 42.42 6.97 -34.27
C MET A 19 42.87 7.62 -32.95
N THR A 20 43.45 8.82 -33.01
CA THR A 20 43.78 9.57 -31.81
C THR A 20 42.60 10.40 -31.33
N PRO A 21 42.46 10.59 -30.05
CA PRO A 21 41.24 10.64 -29.27
C PRO A 21 40.37 11.82 -29.64
N ALA A 22 39.48 11.61 -30.56
CA ALA A 22 38.28 12.44 -30.65
C ALA A 22 37.43 12.18 -29.41
N CYS A 23 37.05 13.24 -28.74
CA CYS A 23 35.99 13.29 -27.75
C CYS A 23 36.31 12.86 -26.31
N LYS A 24 37.37 13.44 -25.69
CA LYS A 24 37.33 13.66 -24.23
C LYS A 24 37.13 15.15 -23.87
N LYS A 25 37.24 16.04 -24.83
CA LYS A 25 37.00 17.46 -24.62
C LYS A 25 35.48 17.66 -24.58
N ASP A 26 34.99 18.19 -23.49
CA ASP A 26 33.59 18.54 -23.24
C ASP A 26 32.61 17.37 -22.91
N PHE A 27 33.10 16.13 -22.69
CA PHE A 27 32.20 15.01 -22.35
C PHE A 27 31.41 15.28 -21.05
N VAL A 28 32.01 15.98 -20.09
CA VAL A 28 31.35 16.43 -18.87
C VAL A 28 30.30 17.51 -19.18
N ALA A 29 30.64 18.48 -20.02
CA ALA A 29 29.72 19.57 -20.38
C ALA A 29 28.53 19.08 -21.23
N ILE A 30 28.79 18.12 -22.17
CA ILE A 30 27.75 17.52 -23.00
C ILE A 30 26.82 16.63 -22.20
N ASN A 31 27.33 15.93 -21.17
CA ASN A 31 26.56 15.05 -20.30
C ASN A 31 26.03 15.76 -19.04
N THR A 32 26.32 17.03 -18.85
CA THR A 32 25.74 17.84 -17.78
C THR A 32 24.56 18.60 -18.35
N ASP A 33 23.35 18.19 -18.03
CA ASP A 33 22.14 18.96 -18.35
C ASP A 33 22.25 20.31 -17.62
N PRO A 34 22.32 21.45 -18.34
CA PRO A 34 22.42 22.76 -17.70
C PRO A 34 21.16 23.12 -16.88
N ASN A 35 20.06 22.38 -17.09
CA ASN A 35 18.82 22.52 -16.32
C ASN A 35 18.73 21.49 -15.19
N ALA A 36 19.72 20.58 -15.06
CA ALA A 36 19.73 19.64 -13.96
C ALA A 36 19.89 20.38 -12.63
N ILE A 37 18.97 20.13 -11.71
CA ILE A 37 19.05 20.65 -10.34
C ILE A 37 20.23 19.94 -9.66
N SER A 38 21.35 20.65 -9.50
CA SER A 38 22.57 20.12 -8.87
C SER A 38 22.42 19.85 -7.37
N THR A 39 21.43 20.49 -6.74
CA THR A 39 21.09 20.29 -5.33
C THR A 39 19.58 20.14 -5.21
N PRO A 40 19.05 18.97 -4.80
CA PRO A 40 17.62 18.78 -4.66
C PRO A 40 17.03 19.75 -3.62
N THR A 41 15.85 20.29 -3.93
CA THR A 41 15.06 21.02 -2.95
C THR A 41 14.40 20.01 -2.03
N VAL A 42 15.01 19.73 -0.88
CA VAL A 42 14.62 18.67 0.07
C VAL A 42 13.13 18.66 0.42
N PRO A 43 12.47 19.84 0.65
CA PRO A 43 11.02 19.85 0.87
C PRO A 43 10.21 19.26 -0.29
N TYR A 44 10.53 19.58 -1.54
CA TYR A 44 9.81 19.01 -2.70
C TYR A 44 10.09 17.53 -2.91
N LEU A 45 11.30 17.09 -2.57
CA LEU A 45 11.64 15.66 -2.59
C LEU A 45 10.83 14.89 -1.56
N PHE A 46 10.57 15.49 -0.38
CA PHE A 46 9.71 14.90 0.65
C PHE A 46 8.26 14.79 0.16
N SER A 47 7.67 15.86 -0.38
CA SER A 47 6.33 15.82 -1.00
C SER A 47 6.22 14.73 -2.07
N LYS A 48 7.27 14.60 -2.90
CA LYS A 48 7.30 13.57 -3.95
C LYS A 48 7.34 12.16 -3.36
N ALA A 49 8.16 11.92 -2.33
CA ALA A 49 8.23 10.64 -1.64
C ALA A 49 6.90 10.26 -0.93
N GLU A 50 6.13 11.25 -0.48
CA GLU A 50 4.79 11.02 0.05
C GLU A 50 3.80 10.61 -1.05
N LEU A 51 3.80 11.28 -2.21
CA LEU A 51 2.92 10.98 -3.33
C LEU A 51 3.25 9.62 -3.96
N ASP A 52 4.52 9.36 -4.24
CA ASP A 52 4.96 8.15 -4.93
C ASP A 52 4.76 6.87 -4.10
N ALA A 53 4.60 6.99 -2.78
CA ALA A 53 4.26 5.86 -1.93
C ALA A 53 2.91 5.21 -2.28
N PHE A 54 2.03 5.91 -2.99
CA PHE A 54 0.72 5.39 -3.41
C PHE A 54 0.62 5.14 -4.92
N ASN A 55 1.54 5.69 -5.72
CA ASN A 55 1.49 5.58 -7.19
C ASN A 55 2.12 4.29 -7.73
N ALA A 56 2.98 3.64 -6.96
CA ALA A 56 3.78 2.53 -7.46
C ALA A 56 2.96 1.24 -7.63
N GLY A 57 2.47 1.00 -8.83
CA GLY A 57 1.83 -0.28 -9.19
C GLY A 57 0.56 -0.57 -8.40
N TYR A 58 -0.20 0.44 -8.01
CA TYR A 58 -1.40 0.28 -7.19
C TYR A 58 -2.37 -0.75 -7.80
N TYR A 59 -2.73 -0.58 -9.07
CA TYR A 59 -3.65 -1.49 -9.75
C TYR A 59 -3.08 -2.91 -9.82
N ALA A 60 -1.88 -3.07 -10.34
CA ALA A 60 -1.30 -4.39 -10.57
C ALA A 60 -1.04 -5.18 -9.29
N SER A 61 -0.65 -4.51 -8.20
CA SER A 61 -0.28 -5.18 -6.95
C SER A 61 -1.40 -5.22 -5.92
N GLN A 62 -2.22 -4.20 -5.82
CA GLN A 62 -3.31 -4.17 -4.85
C GLN A 62 -4.63 -4.67 -5.45
N ILE A 63 -5.18 -4.01 -6.47
CA ILE A 63 -6.53 -4.37 -6.98
C ILE A 63 -6.50 -5.71 -7.72
N SER A 64 -5.65 -5.87 -8.74
CA SER A 64 -5.67 -7.11 -9.54
C SER A 64 -4.98 -8.31 -8.85
N ASN A 65 -4.32 -8.10 -7.70
CA ASN A 65 -3.67 -9.16 -6.93
C ASN A 65 -4.26 -9.32 -5.53
N VAL A 66 -3.81 -8.49 -4.60
CA VAL A 66 -4.06 -8.67 -3.16
C VAL A 66 -5.54 -8.60 -2.81
N ALA A 67 -6.29 -7.69 -3.44
CA ALA A 67 -7.74 -7.60 -3.24
C ALA A 67 -8.49 -8.89 -3.63
N GLY A 68 -8.02 -9.57 -4.68
CA GLY A 68 -8.52 -10.89 -5.06
C GLY A 68 -8.17 -11.97 -4.03
N PHE A 69 -6.95 -11.93 -3.45
CA PHE A 69 -6.54 -12.89 -2.42
C PHE A 69 -7.49 -12.88 -1.22
N ILE A 70 -7.86 -11.68 -0.77
CA ILE A 70 -8.74 -11.48 0.38
C ILE A 70 -10.21 -11.26 0.01
N GLN A 71 -10.55 -11.48 -1.26
CA GLN A 71 -11.92 -11.45 -1.77
C GLN A 71 -12.66 -10.12 -1.52
N HIS A 72 -11.98 -8.99 -1.66
CA HIS A 72 -12.62 -7.68 -1.79
C HIS A 72 -13.12 -7.47 -3.23
N PHE A 73 -12.31 -7.86 -4.21
CA PHE A 73 -12.63 -7.77 -5.63
C PHE A 73 -12.64 -9.15 -6.30
N ALA A 74 -13.38 -9.25 -7.38
CA ALA A 74 -13.42 -10.37 -8.29
C ALA A 74 -13.22 -9.88 -9.72
N ASN A 75 -12.56 -10.68 -10.58
CA ASN A 75 -12.30 -10.35 -11.97
C ASN A 75 -12.40 -11.60 -12.85
N TYR A 76 -13.20 -11.57 -13.91
CA TYR A 76 -13.37 -12.74 -14.79
C TYR A 76 -12.22 -12.93 -15.80
N LYS A 77 -11.38 -11.91 -16.04
CA LYS A 77 -10.28 -11.98 -16.99
C LYS A 77 -9.09 -12.76 -16.43
N LEU A 78 -8.35 -13.43 -17.32
CA LEU A 78 -7.09 -14.08 -16.96
C LEU A 78 -5.92 -13.09 -16.88
N THR A 79 -5.96 -12.03 -17.70
CA THR A 79 -4.85 -11.06 -17.85
C THR A 79 -4.81 -9.98 -16.77
N SER A 80 -5.90 -9.75 -16.04
CA SER A 80 -5.98 -8.78 -14.95
C SER A 80 -6.58 -9.36 -13.66
N GLY A 81 -7.03 -10.61 -13.69
CA GLY A 81 -7.62 -11.30 -12.53
C GLY A 81 -6.66 -12.29 -11.85
N PHE A 82 -5.38 -11.93 -11.73
CA PHE A 82 -4.38 -12.84 -11.17
C PHE A 82 -4.68 -13.22 -9.72
N GLY A 83 -4.94 -12.22 -8.88
CA GLY A 83 -5.26 -12.44 -7.47
C GLY A 83 -6.54 -13.20 -7.26
N ASP A 84 -7.55 -12.90 -8.04
CA ASP A 84 -8.84 -13.58 -8.05
C ASP A 84 -8.75 -15.10 -8.32
N LYS A 85 -7.69 -15.54 -8.98
CA LYS A 85 -7.44 -16.93 -9.38
C LYS A 85 -6.19 -17.54 -8.73
N TYR A 86 -5.52 -16.79 -7.87
CA TYR A 86 -4.27 -17.19 -7.23
C TYR A 86 -3.18 -17.57 -8.23
N LEU A 87 -3.04 -16.76 -9.26
CA LEU A 87 -2.00 -16.90 -10.28
C LEU A 87 -0.78 -16.05 -9.93
N THR A 88 0.39 -16.52 -10.38
CA THR A 88 1.61 -15.70 -10.30
C THR A 88 1.52 -14.51 -11.24
N ASN A 89 1.92 -13.34 -10.76
CA ASN A 89 1.93 -12.12 -11.54
C ASN A 89 3.25 -11.37 -11.35
N ASN A 90 4.07 -11.33 -12.40
CA ASN A 90 5.33 -10.60 -12.37
C ASN A 90 5.11 -9.08 -12.23
N GLU A 91 3.99 -8.53 -12.74
CA GLU A 91 3.68 -7.10 -12.62
C GLU A 91 3.47 -6.70 -11.16
N ALA A 92 2.80 -7.54 -10.36
CA ALA A 92 2.69 -7.31 -8.92
C ALA A 92 4.07 -7.29 -8.23
N GLY A 93 4.97 -8.18 -8.66
CA GLY A 93 6.36 -8.18 -8.21
C GLY A 93 7.12 -6.92 -8.63
N THR A 94 6.91 -6.42 -9.85
CA THR A 94 7.60 -5.21 -10.35
C THR A 94 7.22 -3.94 -9.59
N ALA A 95 6.11 -3.93 -8.86
CA ALA A 95 5.78 -2.85 -7.94
C ALA A 95 6.93 -2.61 -6.92
N LEU A 96 7.63 -3.67 -6.49
CA LEU A 96 8.80 -3.56 -5.64
C LEU A 96 9.89 -2.69 -6.27
N ASN A 97 10.22 -2.94 -7.55
CA ASN A 97 11.22 -2.16 -8.27
C ASN A 97 10.83 -0.67 -8.34
N THR A 98 9.57 -0.38 -8.64
CA THR A 98 9.04 0.98 -8.71
C THR A 98 9.14 1.70 -7.35
N TYR A 99 8.85 1.00 -6.26
CA TYR A 99 9.04 1.54 -4.91
C TYR A 99 10.51 1.89 -4.63
N TYR A 100 11.45 1.00 -4.97
CA TYR A 100 12.88 1.27 -4.75
C TYR A 100 13.41 2.39 -5.63
N GLN A 101 13.02 2.43 -6.89
CA GLN A 101 13.47 3.46 -7.85
C GLN A 101 12.98 4.85 -7.49
N ASN A 102 11.76 4.96 -6.96
CA ASN A 102 11.12 6.22 -6.61
C ASN A 102 11.13 6.44 -5.09
N THR A 103 10.11 6.00 -4.40
CA THR A 103 9.83 6.35 -3.00
C THR A 103 10.98 6.07 -2.04
N VAL A 104 11.61 4.87 -2.12
CA VAL A 104 12.71 4.50 -1.22
C VAL A 104 13.96 5.33 -1.53
N SER A 105 14.25 5.56 -2.81
CA SER A 105 15.36 6.42 -3.23
C SER A 105 15.17 7.86 -2.75
N GLU A 106 13.99 8.42 -2.98
CA GLU A 106 13.63 9.79 -2.60
C GLU A 106 13.70 10.01 -1.09
N ILE A 107 13.05 9.14 -0.31
CA ILE A 107 13.04 9.29 1.15
C ILE A 107 14.43 9.06 1.77
N SER A 108 15.27 8.21 1.15
CA SER A 108 16.65 8.01 1.56
C SER A 108 17.49 9.26 1.30
N ASP A 109 17.26 9.95 0.18
CA ASP A 109 17.91 11.24 -0.11
C ASP A 109 17.42 12.34 0.84
N VAL A 110 16.12 12.42 1.15
CA VAL A 110 15.60 13.35 2.16
C VAL A 110 16.31 13.12 3.50
N ILE A 111 16.45 11.89 3.95
CA ILE A 111 17.16 11.53 5.18
C ILE A 111 18.63 11.97 5.10
N ARG A 112 19.30 11.69 3.99
CA ARG A 112 20.71 12.05 3.78
C ARG A 112 20.96 13.55 3.82
N TYR A 113 20.07 14.33 3.24
CA TYR A 113 20.19 15.80 3.21
C TYR A 113 19.69 16.50 4.47
N SER A 114 18.98 15.81 5.37
CA SER A 114 18.40 16.37 6.59
C SER A 114 19.21 16.05 7.87
N GLN A 115 20.51 15.74 7.77
CA GLN A 115 21.36 15.36 8.92
C GLN A 115 21.79 16.52 9.80
N GLY A 116 21.51 17.77 9.41
CA GLY A 116 21.88 18.95 10.18
C GLY A 116 21.07 19.10 11.48
N ALA A 117 21.69 19.62 12.54
CA ALA A 117 21.03 19.85 13.82
C ALA A 117 19.82 20.81 13.74
N ALA A 118 19.75 21.64 12.71
CA ALA A 118 18.60 22.50 12.43
C ALA A 118 17.40 21.72 11.85
N ASP A 119 17.63 20.57 11.22
CA ASP A 119 16.66 19.80 10.45
C ASP A 119 16.13 18.56 11.21
N VAL A 120 16.34 18.49 12.51
CA VAL A 120 15.98 17.33 13.36
C VAL A 120 14.52 16.89 13.18
N ASN A 121 13.58 17.83 13.00
CA ASN A 121 12.17 17.53 12.80
C ASN A 121 11.92 16.98 11.37
N LYS A 122 12.57 17.55 10.36
CA LYS A 122 12.51 17.06 8.98
C LYS A 122 13.08 15.64 8.89
N LEU A 123 14.20 15.40 9.56
CA LEU A 123 14.79 14.07 9.67
C LEU A 123 13.83 13.09 10.35
N SER A 124 13.17 13.50 11.44
CA SER A 124 12.19 12.67 12.15
C SER A 124 10.99 12.33 11.26
N GLN A 125 10.41 13.31 10.56
CA GLN A 125 9.32 13.08 9.59
C GLN A 125 9.75 12.09 8.48
N ALA A 126 10.94 12.29 7.91
CA ALA A 126 11.46 11.42 6.87
C ALA A 126 11.72 9.97 7.34
N ARG A 127 12.26 9.79 8.57
CA ARG A 127 12.47 8.46 9.16
C ARG A 127 11.16 7.73 9.42
N ILE A 128 10.15 8.42 9.96
CA ILE A 128 8.81 7.87 10.17
C ILE A 128 8.19 7.45 8.83
N TRP A 129 8.29 8.31 7.80
CA TRP A 129 7.76 8.00 6.47
C TRP A 129 8.50 6.82 5.81
N ARG A 130 9.82 6.74 5.96
CA ARG A 130 10.59 5.56 5.50
C ARG A 130 10.09 4.26 6.14
N VAL A 131 9.79 4.29 7.44
CA VAL A 131 9.21 3.11 8.11
C VAL A 131 7.86 2.77 7.52
N TYR A 132 6.98 3.75 7.27
CA TYR A 132 5.69 3.50 6.63
C TYR A 132 5.83 2.84 5.26
N VAL A 133 6.76 3.30 4.44
CA VAL A 133 7.01 2.72 3.10
C VAL A 133 7.59 1.31 3.21
N MET A 134 8.62 1.13 4.02
CA MET A 134 9.34 -0.15 4.10
C MET A 134 8.51 -1.27 4.75
N HIS A 135 7.63 -0.95 5.72
CA HIS A 135 6.79 -2.00 6.31
C HIS A 135 5.80 -2.58 5.30
N ARG A 136 5.20 -1.72 4.43
CA ARG A 136 4.29 -2.19 3.37
C ARG A 136 4.99 -3.18 2.44
N MET A 137 6.26 -2.90 2.10
CA MET A 137 7.04 -3.77 1.22
C MET A 137 7.41 -5.08 1.91
N THR A 138 7.97 -5.02 3.10
CA THR A 138 8.37 -6.26 3.82
C THR A 138 7.14 -7.11 4.17
N ASP A 139 5.98 -6.52 4.42
CA ASP A 139 4.74 -7.26 4.64
C ASP A 139 4.31 -8.06 3.41
N MET A 140 4.52 -7.53 2.21
CA MET A 140 4.16 -8.21 0.96
C MET A 140 5.19 -9.25 0.53
N PHE A 141 6.49 -8.98 0.71
CA PHE A 141 7.57 -9.76 0.10
C PHE A 141 8.41 -10.56 1.12
N GLY A 142 8.38 -10.21 2.40
CA GLY A 142 9.25 -10.80 3.43
C GLY A 142 10.59 -10.09 3.52
N ASP A 143 11.70 -10.85 3.41
CA ASP A 143 13.06 -10.30 3.41
C ASP A 143 13.26 -9.32 2.25
N LEU A 144 13.92 -8.19 2.50
CA LEU A 144 14.11 -7.11 1.52
C LEU A 144 15.48 -6.46 1.63
N PRO A 145 16.00 -5.83 0.57
CA PRO A 145 17.04 -4.82 0.71
C PRO A 145 16.55 -3.67 1.60
N TYR A 146 17.06 -3.58 2.82
CA TYR A 146 16.64 -2.57 3.80
C TYR A 146 17.81 -1.71 4.29
N SER A 147 18.84 -2.32 4.88
CA SER A 147 20.01 -1.61 5.43
C SER A 147 20.86 -0.97 4.34
N GLN A 148 20.91 -1.57 3.16
CA GLN A 148 21.67 -1.10 2.00
C GLN A 148 20.79 -0.48 0.90
N ALA A 149 19.51 -0.23 1.19
CA ALA A 149 18.60 0.37 0.22
C ALA A 149 19.07 1.76 -0.23
N ALA A 150 18.92 2.06 -1.52
CA ALA A 150 19.22 3.35 -2.14
C ALA A 150 20.69 3.83 -1.95
N GLN A 151 21.65 2.90 -1.79
CA GLN A 151 23.07 3.23 -1.59
C GLN A 151 23.92 3.10 -2.86
N GLY A 152 23.30 2.97 -4.02
CA GLY A 152 24.00 2.84 -5.30
C GLY A 152 24.96 4.00 -5.57
N TYR A 153 24.51 5.24 -5.44
CA TYR A 153 25.34 6.43 -5.67
C TYR A 153 26.20 6.82 -4.48
N SER A 154 25.74 6.60 -3.25
CA SER A 154 26.49 7.02 -2.05
C SER A 154 27.62 6.06 -1.69
N ASN A 155 27.42 4.75 -1.85
CA ASN A 155 28.34 3.71 -1.41
C ASN A 155 28.68 2.69 -2.50
N ASN A 156 28.30 2.91 -3.77
CA ASN A 156 28.46 1.98 -4.90
C ASN A 156 27.82 0.60 -4.64
N THR A 157 26.73 0.56 -3.87
CA THR A 157 26.03 -0.68 -3.54
C THR A 157 24.92 -0.93 -4.56
N PHE A 158 25.24 -1.62 -5.65
CA PHE A 158 24.29 -1.91 -6.73
C PHE A 158 23.59 -3.26 -6.57
N PHE A 159 24.10 -4.15 -5.74
CA PHE A 159 23.54 -5.46 -5.41
C PHE A 159 23.35 -5.57 -3.90
N PRO A 160 22.33 -4.86 -3.34
CA PRO A 160 22.13 -4.82 -1.90
C PRO A 160 21.76 -6.20 -1.35
N VAL A 161 22.18 -6.47 -0.10
CA VAL A 161 21.75 -7.66 0.63
C VAL A 161 20.27 -7.57 0.99
N TYR A 162 19.61 -8.72 1.08
CA TYR A 162 18.27 -8.84 1.65
C TYR A 162 18.39 -9.04 3.15
N ASP A 163 17.93 -8.09 3.92
CA ASP A 163 17.86 -8.22 5.37
C ASP A 163 16.70 -9.14 5.76
N ALA A 164 16.89 -9.90 6.84
CA ALA A 164 15.83 -10.73 7.38
C ALA A 164 14.65 -9.88 7.87
N GLN A 165 13.42 -10.26 7.57
CA GLN A 165 12.22 -9.52 7.99
C GLN A 165 12.19 -9.28 9.51
N SER A 166 12.67 -10.22 10.32
CA SER A 166 12.77 -10.04 11.77
C SER A 166 13.71 -8.89 12.17
N ALA A 167 14.83 -8.73 11.47
CA ALA A 167 15.76 -7.63 11.70
C ALA A 167 15.16 -6.29 11.22
N ILE A 168 14.47 -6.29 10.08
CA ILE A 168 13.77 -5.12 9.54
C ILE A 168 12.72 -4.62 10.55
N TYR A 169 11.88 -5.51 11.10
CA TYR A 169 10.88 -5.14 12.10
C TYR A 169 11.48 -4.59 13.39
N SER A 170 12.56 -5.22 13.87
CA SER A 170 13.28 -4.73 15.04
C SER A 170 13.85 -3.33 14.83
N ASP A 171 14.39 -3.03 13.65
CA ASP A 171 14.91 -1.72 13.31
C ASP A 171 13.80 -0.68 13.15
N MET A 172 12.75 -0.99 12.39
CA MET A 172 11.62 -0.09 12.17
C MET A 172 10.99 0.40 13.48
N LEU A 173 10.80 -0.49 14.45
CA LEU A 173 10.23 -0.13 15.75
C LEU A 173 11.16 0.79 16.55
N LYS A 174 12.47 0.57 16.52
CA LYS A 174 13.47 1.44 17.14
C LYS A 174 13.56 2.79 16.40
N GLU A 175 13.47 2.78 15.08
CA GLU A 175 13.47 4.00 14.26
C GLU A 175 12.29 4.91 14.59
N LEU A 176 11.08 4.32 14.72
CA LEU A 176 9.90 5.09 15.14
C LEU A 176 10.11 5.72 16.52
N ASP A 177 10.58 4.94 17.49
CA ASP A 177 10.84 5.44 18.84
C ASP A 177 11.85 6.58 18.84
N ALA A 178 13.00 6.38 18.19
CA ALA A 178 14.06 7.39 18.12
C ALA A 178 13.59 8.66 17.39
N ALA A 179 12.83 8.52 16.29
CA ALA A 179 12.31 9.68 15.56
C ALA A 179 11.27 10.46 16.37
N ILE A 180 10.39 9.77 17.12
CA ILE A 180 9.41 10.41 17.99
C ILE A 180 10.10 11.23 19.10
N GLN A 181 11.13 10.66 19.72
CA GLN A 181 11.86 11.31 20.81
C GLN A 181 12.72 12.51 20.33
N ALA A 182 13.14 12.50 19.08
CA ALA A 182 13.97 13.55 18.51
C ALA A 182 13.21 14.83 18.12
N PHE A 183 11.88 14.82 18.07
CA PHE A 183 11.11 16.02 17.73
C PHE A 183 11.32 17.15 18.75
N ASP A 184 11.72 18.32 18.25
CA ASP A 184 11.96 19.56 19.03
C ASP A 184 10.98 20.64 18.56
N ALA A 185 10.15 21.14 19.49
CA ALA A 185 9.17 22.19 19.21
C ALA A 185 9.79 23.52 18.74
N ASN A 186 11.09 23.73 18.96
CA ASN A 186 11.80 24.95 18.57
C ASN A 186 12.47 24.86 17.20
N LYS A 187 12.33 23.75 16.48
CA LYS A 187 12.94 23.50 15.16
C LYS A 187 11.89 23.45 14.06
N GLY A 188 12.32 23.83 12.87
CA GLY A 188 11.45 23.80 11.68
C GLY A 188 11.11 22.37 11.22
N THR A 189 9.98 22.25 10.55
CA THR A 189 9.48 21.04 9.87
C THR A 189 9.47 21.25 8.36
N PHE A 190 8.92 20.31 7.58
CA PHE A 190 8.69 20.51 6.14
C PHE A 190 7.58 21.54 5.85
N GLY A 191 6.77 21.92 6.85
CA GLY A 191 5.66 22.88 6.65
C GLY A 191 4.71 22.40 5.56
N SER A 192 4.33 23.28 4.62
CA SER A 192 3.41 22.98 3.53
C SER A 192 3.90 21.94 2.52
N ALA A 193 5.17 21.56 2.55
CA ALA A 193 5.71 20.47 1.75
C ALA A 193 5.43 19.08 2.34
N ASP A 194 4.97 19.01 3.58
CA ASP A 194 4.38 17.81 4.19
C ASP A 194 2.90 17.76 3.82
N LEU A 195 2.55 16.84 2.92
CA LEU A 195 1.20 16.72 2.37
C LEU A 195 0.21 16.05 3.31
N LEU A 196 0.70 15.34 4.33
CA LEU A 196 -0.15 14.69 5.32
C LEU A 196 -0.64 15.65 6.40
N TYR A 197 0.27 16.37 7.02
CA TYR A 197 -0.03 17.12 8.24
C TYR A 197 0.48 18.58 8.23
N GLY A 198 1.05 19.05 7.12
CA GLY A 198 1.56 20.43 7.04
C GLY A 198 2.66 20.74 8.05
N GLY A 199 3.44 19.75 8.44
CA GLY A 199 4.52 19.87 9.43
C GLY A 199 4.06 19.81 10.88
N ASN A 200 2.82 19.44 11.20
CA ASN A 200 2.32 19.34 12.57
C ASN A 200 2.98 18.19 13.34
N ILE A 201 3.89 18.53 14.25
CA ILE A 201 4.65 17.56 15.06
C ILE A 201 3.73 16.66 15.91
N THR A 202 2.66 17.21 16.47
CA THR A 202 1.73 16.45 17.31
C THR A 202 1.06 15.34 16.50
N ASN A 203 0.61 15.64 15.29
CA ASN A 203 -0.01 14.65 14.40
C ASN A 203 1.03 13.61 13.92
N TRP A 204 2.26 14.04 13.60
CA TRP A 204 3.34 13.12 13.26
C TRP A 204 3.68 12.15 14.40
N LYS A 205 3.67 12.61 15.65
CA LYS A 205 3.86 11.74 16.82
C LYS A 205 2.71 10.72 16.94
N LYS A 206 1.45 11.18 16.82
CA LYS A 206 0.28 10.27 16.81
C LYS A 206 0.35 9.24 15.69
N PHE A 207 0.72 9.66 14.49
CA PHE A 207 0.93 8.78 13.35
C PHE A 207 2.00 7.72 13.64
N ALA A 208 3.15 8.15 14.14
CA ALA A 208 4.26 7.25 14.45
C ALA A 208 3.92 6.24 15.55
N TYR A 209 3.21 6.66 16.60
CA TYR A 209 2.72 5.75 17.63
C TYR A 209 1.65 4.79 17.10
N SER A 210 0.76 5.23 16.21
CA SER A 210 -0.23 4.35 15.58
C SER A 210 0.43 3.35 14.64
N LEU A 211 1.47 3.76 13.91
CA LEU A 211 2.29 2.85 13.12
C LEU A 211 3.06 1.86 14.01
N MET A 212 3.60 2.31 15.15
CA MET A 212 4.22 1.43 16.15
C MET A 212 3.22 0.41 16.70
N LEU A 213 1.97 0.80 16.95
CA LEU A 213 0.88 -0.10 17.34
C LEU A 213 0.63 -1.16 16.25
N ARG A 214 0.49 -0.76 14.98
CA ARG A 214 0.34 -1.67 13.83
C ARG A 214 1.48 -2.68 13.77
N LEU A 215 2.74 -2.21 13.79
CA LEU A 215 3.92 -3.06 13.72
C LEU A 215 4.07 -3.97 14.96
N GLY A 216 3.77 -3.46 16.15
CA GLY A 216 3.75 -4.26 17.36
C GLY A 216 2.74 -5.42 17.27
N MET A 217 1.55 -5.16 16.73
CA MET A 217 0.54 -6.20 16.54
C MET A 217 0.97 -7.29 15.54
N ARG A 218 1.83 -6.99 14.54
CA ARG A 218 2.39 -8.01 13.64
C ARG A 218 3.19 -9.08 14.38
N LEU A 219 3.79 -8.72 15.51
CA LEU A 219 4.65 -9.62 16.28
C LEU A 219 3.89 -10.63 17.15
N THR A 220 2.57 -10.52 17.26
CA THR A 220 1.75 -11.30 18.23
C THR A 220 1.94 -12.81 18.20
N LYS A 221 2.31 -13.40 17.06
CA LYS A 221 2.55 -14.84 16.91
C LYS A 221 4.02 -15.24 17.05
N VAL A 222 4.95 -14.38 16.62
CA VAL A 222 6.38 -14.70 16.54
C VAL A 222 7.18 -14.20 17.74
N ASP A 223 6.72 -13.11 18.36
CA ASP A 223 7.38 -12.49 19.52
C ASP A 223 6.35 -11.76 20.41
N PRO A 224 5.49 -12.49 21.11
CA PRO A 224 4.39 -11.89 21.88
C PRO A 224 4.86 -10.97 23.00
N THR A 225 6.05 -11.19 23.56
CA THR A 225 6.62 -10.33 24.61
C THR A 225 7.00 -8.96 24.07
N ASN A 226 7.71 -8.90 22.95
CA ASN A 226 8.03 -7.64 22.29
C ASN A 226 6.78 -7.00 21.66
N ALA A 227 5.82 -7.80 21.16
CA ALA A 227 4.52 -7.30 20.71
C ALA A 227 3.84 -6.48 21.82
N GLN A 228 3.69 -7.05 23.01
CA GLN A 228 3.08 -6.37 24.16
C GLN A 228 3.86 -5.09 24.52
N THR A 229 5.19 -5.17 24.59
CA THR A 229 6.05 -4.03 24.94
C THR A 229 5.85 -2.83 23.99
N TRP A 230 5.91 -3.08 22.69
CA TRP A 230 5.77 -2.02 21.70
C TRP A 230 4.34 -1.48 21.59
N VAL A 231 3.34 -2.36 21.72
CA VAL A 231 1.93 -1.96 21.74
C VAL A 231 1.64 -1.07 22.95
N GLN A 232 2.07 -1.47 24.15
CA GLN A 232 1.87 -0.65 25.35
C GLN A 232 2.61 0.70 25.27
N LYS A 233 3.82 0.72 24.68
CA LYS A 233 4.56 1.96 24.44
C LYS A 233 3.80 2.87 23.47
N ALA A 234 3.26 2.33 22.39
CA ALA A 234 2.46 3.08 21.42
C ALA A 234 1.21 3.70 22.08
N ILE A 235 0.48 2.91 22.87
CA ILE A 235 -0.71 3.35 23.58
C ILE A 235 -0.36 4.49 24.56
N ALA A 236 0.69 4.33 25.35
CA ALA A 236 1.14 5.34 26.31
C ALA A 236 1.59 6.64 25.63
N GLY A 237 2.14 6.56 24.42
CA GLY A 237 2.61 7.69 23.64
C GLY A 237 1.50 8.53 22.99
N GLY A 238 0.32 7.96 22.83
CA GLY A 238 -0.85 8.63 22.25
C GLY A 238 -0.99 8.35 20.75
N VAL A 239 -1.91 7.46 20.42
CA VAL A 239 -2.25 7.05 19.06
C VAL A 239 -3.37 7.92 18.48
N ILE A 240 -3.69 7.73 17.19
CA ILE A 240 -4.80 8.41 16.51
C ILE A 240 -6.13 7.89 17.08
N LEU A 241 -6.92 8.77 17.72
CA LEU A 241 -8.23 8.45 18.29
C LEU A 241 -9.35 9.36 17.81
N ASN A 242 -9.04 10.32 16.95
CA ASN A 242 -10.01 11.27 16.41
C ASN A 242 -9.92 11.33 14.90
N ASP A 243 -11.05 11.56 14.24
CA ASP A 243 -11.12 11.68 12.78
C ASP A 243 -10.29 12.85 12.23
N ALA A 244 -10.08 13.91 13.05
CA ALA A 244 -9.24 15.04 12.69
C ALA A 244 -7.73 14.73 12.68
N ASP A 245 -7.31 13.65 13.32
CA ASP A 245 -5.89 13.27 13.46
C ASP A 245 -5.45 12.23 12.42
N ILE A 246 -6.38 11.67 11.62
CA ILE A 246 -6.07 10.62 10.65
C ILE A 246 -5.07 11.11 9.60
N ALA A 247 -4.19 10.20 9.20
CA ALA A 247 -3.26 10.45 8.10
C ALA A 247 -3.99 10.26 6.77
N VAL A 248 -4.09 11.33 5.99
CA VAL A 248 -4.83 11.36 4.72
C VAL A 248 -4.01 12.07 3.66
N MET A 249 -3.76 11.38 2.54
CA MET A 249 -3.21 12.02 1.35
C MET A 249 -4.34 12.68 0.56
N LYS A 250 -4.22 13.97 0.29
CA LYS A 250 -5.19 14.76 -0.47
C LYS A 250 -4.71 14.96 -1.90
N TYR A 251 -5.63 14.88 -2.85
CA TYR A 251 -5.35 14.99 -4.28
C TYR A 251 -6.10 16.14 -4.95
N GLN A 252 -5.74 16.43 -6.20
CA GLN A 252 -6.26 17.53 -6.99
C GLN A 252 -6.80 17.05 -8.34
N SER A 253 -7.74 17.77 -8.92
CA SER A 253 -8.32 17.45 -10.24
C SER A 253 -7.50 17.92 -11.45
N GLY A 254 -6.31 18.50 -11.23
CA GLY A 254 -5.45 19.04 -12.30
C GLY A 254 -5.08 18.02 -13.39
N SER A 255 -4.48 18.49 -14.48
CA SER A 255 -4.10 17.63 -15.62
C SER A 255 -2.93 16.69 -15.35
N ASN A 256 -2.09 17.00 -14.35
CA ASN A 256 -0.96 16.15 -13.97
C ASN A 256 -1.45 14.95 -13.14
N THR A 257 -1.26 13.75 -13.66
CA THR A 257 -1.72 12.50 -13.06
C THR A 257 -1.12 12.21 -11.69
N ILE A 258 0.12 12.65 -11.40
CA ILE A 258 0.76 12.46 -10.10
C ILE A 258 -0.02 13.16 -8.96
N ASN A 259 -0.74 14.23 -9.27
CA ASN A 259 -1.53 14.97 -8.29
C ASN A 259 -2.96 14.44 -8.14
N ARG A 260 -3.33 13.39 -8.88
CA ARG A 260 -4.64 12.74 -8.82
C ARG A 260 -4.59 11.50 -7.93
N ASN A 261 -5.74 11.16 -7.36
CA ASN A 261 -5.87 9.91 -6.63
C ASN A 261 -5.50 8.71 -7.53
N PRO A 262 -4.48 7.91 -7.17
CA PRO A 262 -4.01 6.80 -7.99
C PRO A 262 -5.06 5.68 -8.13
N ILE A 263 -5.91 5.46 -7.12
CA ILE A 263 -7.01 4.50 -7.17
C ILE A 263 -7.97 4.88 -8.30
N ALA A 264 -8.41 6.15 -8.33
CA ALA A 264 -9.30 6.65 -9.36
C ALA A 264 -8.62 6.65 -10.74
N VAL A 265 -7.34 7.03 -10.83
CA VAL A 265 -6.58 7.01 -12.08
C VAL A 265 -6.47 5.60 -12.64
N ASP A 266 -6.09 4.64 -11.81
CA ASP A 266 -5.87 3.26 -12.23
C ASP A 266 -7.18 2.54 -12.56
N LEU A 267 -8.21 2.68 -11.73
CA LEU A 267 -9.50 2.05 -12.00
C LEU A 267 -10.17 2.65 -13.25
N ILE A 268 -10.18 3.98 -13.41
CA ILE A 268 -10.75 4.62 -14.62
C ILE A 268 -9.92 4.24 -15.85
N GLY A 269 -8.60 4.24 -15.76
CA GLY A 269 -7.71 3.98 -16.88
C GLY A 269 -7.64 2.52 -17.32
N ASN A 270 -7.66 1.59 -16.38
CA ASN A 270 -7.46 0.16 -16.65
C ASN A 270 -8.77 -0.64 -16.70
N ASP A 271 -9.79 -0.21 -16.00
CA ASP A 271 -11.02 -0.98 -15.83
C ASP A 271 -12.27 -0.27 -16.34
N TYR A 272 -12.37 1.05 -16.16
CA TYR A 272 -13.49 1.86 -16.62
C TYR A 272 -13.08 2.76 -17.78
N SER A 273 -13.92 2.87 -18.81
CA SER A 273 -13.70 3.86 -19.86
C SER A 273 -13.88 5.27 -19.29
N ALA A 274 -12.91 6.14 -19.55
CA ALA A 274 -13.00 7.55 -19.16
C ALA A 274 -14.23 8.30 -19.74
N THR A 275 -14.83 7.77 -20.78
CA THR A 275 -15.98 8.36 -21.49
C THR A 275 -17.32 7.78 -21.08
N ALA A 276 -17.32 6.67 -20.33
CA ALA A 276 -18.55 5.97 -20.03
C ALA A 276 -18.37 5.06 -18.81
N TYR A 277 -18.43 5.62 -17.62
CA TYR A 277 -18.49 4.84 -16.39
C TYR A 277 -19.47 3.68 -16.54
N GLY A 278 -18.99 2.44 -16.34
CA GLY A 278 -19.82 1.25 -16.45
C GLY A 278 -20.29 0.84 -17.85
N LEU A 279 -20.01 1.61 -18.90
CA LEU A 279 -20.33 1.24 -20.28
C LEU A 279 -19.23 0.44 -20.97
N ASN A 280 -18.03 0.39 -20.40
CA ASN A 280 -16.94 -0.32 -21.00
C ASN A 280 -17.05 -1.82 -20.70
N LEU A 281 -17.47 -2.58 -21.69
CA LEU A 281 -17.53 -4.06 -21.62
C LEU A 281 -16.15 -4.72 -21.54
N ILE A 282 -15.06 -3.96 -21.53
CA ILE A 282 -13.69 -4.48 -21.42
C ILE A 282 -13.25 -4.57 -19.95
N GLU A 283 -13.91 -3.88 -19.05
CA GLU A 283 -13.58 -3.94 -17.61
C GLU A 283 -13.74 -5.37 -17.08
N GLY A 284 -13.03 -5.69 -16.00
CA GLY A 284 -13.01 -7.01 -15.38
C GLY A 284 -13.33 -7.00 -13.90
N ASP A 285 -12.97 -5.92 -13.20
CA ASP A 285 -13.05 -5.88 -11.75
C ASP A 285 -14.43 -5.43 -11.26
N LYS A 286 -14.98 -6.22 -10.33
CA LYS A 286 -16.20 -5.92 -9.56
C LYS A 286 -15.93 -6.21 -8.09
N TYR A 287 -16.74 -5.67 -7.19
CA TYR A 287 -16.71 -6.17 -5.81
C TYR A 287 -17.08 -7.65 -5.79
N SER A 288 -16.39 -8.42 -4.96
CA SER A 288 -16.65 -9.85 -4.83
C SER A 288 -18.01 -10.13 -4.16
N ASP A 289 -18.56 -11.30 -4.43
CA ASP A 289 -19.78 -11.77 -3.74
C ASP A 289 -19.52 -12.01 -2.24
N THR A 290 -18.32 -12.45 -1.86
CA THR A 290 -17.91 -12.57 -0.45
C THR A 290 -18.07 -11.24 0.27
N TYR A 291 -17.55 -10.15 -0.31
CA TYR A 291 -17.58 -8.82 0.30
C TYR A 291 -19.00 -8.24 0.32
N VAL A 292 -19.67 -8.22 -0.84
CA VAL A 292 -21.02 -7.64 -0.94
C VAL A 292 -22.04 -8.40 -0.10
N ASN A 293 -21.97 -9.74 -0.07
CA ASN A 293 -22.87 -10.56 0.75
C ASN A 293 -22.66 -10.34 2.24
N TYR A 294 -21.40 -10.18 2.69
CA TYR A 294 -21.12 -9.80 4.07
C TYR A 294 -21.75 -8.46 4.42
N MET A 295 -21.55 -7.43 3.58
CA MET A 295 -22.13 -6.10 3.82
C MET A 295 -23.67 -6.15 3.85
N LYS A 296 -24.28 -6.92 2.94
CA LYS A 296 -25.74 -7.09 2.89
C LYS A 296 -26.28 -7.85 4.08
N ALA A 297 -25.65 -8.95 4.48
CA ALA A 297 -26.09 -9.77 5.61
C ALA A 297 -26.07 -9.00 6.93
N ASN A 298 -25.19 -8.01 7.05
CA ASN A 298 -25.06 -7.16 8.23
C ASN A 298 -25.81 -5.82 8.11
N ASN A 299 -26.54 -5.56 7.03
CA ASN A 299 -27.17 -4.27 6.75
C ASN A 299 -26.18 -3.08 6.85
N ASP A 300 -24.97 -3.27 6.35
CA ASP A 300 -23.88 -2.32 6.50
C ASP A 300 -24.07 -1.10 5.58
N PRO A 301 -24.27 0.11 6.13
CA PRO A 301 -24.59 1.29 5.32
C PRO A 301 -23.43 1.76 4.43
N ARG A 302 -22.22 1.31 4.66
CA ARG A 302 -21.04 1.63 3.83
C ARG A 302 -21.21 1.15 2.40
N LEU A 303 -21.94 0.04 2.18
CA LEU A 303 -22.15 -0.52 0.85
C LEU A 303 -22.77 0.50 -0.12
N SER A 304 -23.77 1.26 0.30
CA SER A 304 -24.40 2.30 -0.53
C SER A 304 -23.51 3.52 -0.80
N VAL A 305 -22.40 3.66 -0.08
CA VAL A 305 -21.42 4.74 -0.28
C VAL A 305 -20.37 4.35 -1.30
N ILE A 306 -19.86 3.11 -1.21
CA ILE A 306 -18.71 2.66 -1.99
C ILE A 306 -19.10 2.00 -3.31
N ALA A 307 -20.33 1.48 -3.43
CA ALA A 307 -20.72 0.62 -4.53
C ALA A 307 -21.91 1.17 -5.32
N VAL A 308 -21.89 0.91 -6.62
CA VAL A 308 -23.00 1.13 -7.54
C VAL A 308 -23.21 -0.09 -8.41
N VAL A 309 -24.46 -0.29 -8.85
CA VAL A 309 -24.79 -1.00 -10.08
C VAL A 309 -25.32 0.02 -11.08
N TRP A 310 -25.31 -0.29 -12.36
CA TRP A 310 -25.77 0.64 -13.38
C TRP A 310 -27.18 0.33 -13.85
N ASP A 311 -28.05 1.34 -13.81
CA ASP A 311 -29.35 1.28 -14.45
C ASP A 311 -29.20 1.63 -15.93
N TYR A 312 -29.46 0.65 -16.81
CA TYR A 312 -29.41 0.75 -18.26
C TYR A 312 -30.78 0.86 -18.91
N THR A 313 -31.80 1.34 -18.19
CA THR A 313 -33.13 1.60 -18.76
C THR A 313 -33.01 2.51 -19.98
N ASP A 314 -32.10 3.48 -19.95
CA ASP A 314 -31.59 4.19 -21.13
C ASP A 314 -30.14 3.77 -21.39
N PRO A 315 -29.85 2.90 -22.38
CA PRO A 315 -28.50 2.46 -22.67
C PRO A 315 -27.52 3.57 -23.10
N ASN A 316 -28.05 4.71 -23.55
CA ASN A 316 -27.23 5.86 -23.95
C ASN A 316 -26.88 6.79 -22.76
N ASN A 317 -27.57 6.63 -21.64
CA ASN A 317 -27.38 7.45 -20.46
C ASN A 317 -27.56 6.60 -19.18
N PRO A 318 -26.66 5.64 -18.90
CA PRO A 318 -26.76 4.80 -17.71
C PRO A 318 -26.59 5.62 -16.46
N VAL A 319 -27.36 5.29 -15.43
CA VAL A 319 -27.37 6.00 -14.15
C VAL A 319 -26.80 5.11 -13.05
N PRO A 320 -25.87 5.61 -12.22
CA PRO A 320 -25.35 4.83 -11.09
C PRO A 320 -26.43 4.69 -10.00
N ASP A 321 -26.71 3.44 -9.62
CA ASP A 321 -27.68 3.11 -8.58
C ASP A 321 -26.96 2.62 -7.32
N THR A 322 -27.05 3.41 -6.24
CA THR A 322 -26.51 3.09 -4.92
C THR A 322 -27.50 2.39 -3.99
N THR A 323 -28.68 2.00 -4.51
CA THR A 323 -29.70 1.32 -3.72
C THR A 323 -29.14 0.04 -3.12
N PHE A 324 -29.17 -0.05 -1.80
CA PHE A 324 -28.56 -1.17 -1.05
C PHE A 324 -29.05 -2.54 -1.51
N ALA A 325 -30.36 -2.69 -1.74
CA ALA A 325 -30.97 -3.96 -2.16
C ALA A 325 -30.45 -4.45 -3.53
N ASN A 326 -30.12 -3.50 -4.42
CA ASN A 326 -29.72 -3.80 -5.80
C ASN A 326 -28.24 -4.18 -5.92
N GLN A 327 -27.40 -3.91 -4.91
CA GLN A 327 -25.99 -4.25 -4.93
C GLN A 327 -25.81 -5.77 -5.01
N LYS A 328 -24.88 -6.21 -5.88
CA LYS A 328 -24.60 -7.63 -6.16
C LYS A 328 -23.11 -7.85 -6.43
N GLY A 329 -22.50 -8.71 -5.66
CA GLY A 329 -21.09 -9.08 -5.87
C GLY A 329 -20.89 -10.10 -6.96
N MET A 330 -19.71 -10.12 -7.58
CA MET A 330 -19.30 -11.09 -8.57
C MET A 330 -18.50 -12.23 -7.91
N THR A 331 -18.77 -13.45 -8.34
CA THR A 331 -18.06 -14.63 -7.80
C THR A 331 -16.61 -14.64 -8.24
N ASN A 332 -15.68 -14.93 -7.31
CA ASN A 332 -14.26 -15.10 -7.59
C ASN A 332 -13.98 -16.37 -8.42
N GLY A 333 -12.92 -16.34 -9.24
CA GLY A 333 -12.45 -17.48 -10.02
C GLY A 333 -13.15 -17.70 -11.38
N LEU A 334 -14.00 -16.77 -11.81
CA LEU A 334 -14.61 -16.82 -13.15
C LEU A 334 -13.54 -16.67 -14.25
N THR A 335 -13.73 -17.35 -15.37
CA THR A 335 -12.83 -17.32 -16.55
C THR A 335 -13.47 -16.70 -17.78
N SER A 336 -14.73 -16.33 -17.68
CA SER A 336 -15.49 -15.65 -18.74
C SER A 336 -16.44 -14.65 -18.14
N GLN A 337 -16.77 -13.63 -18.92
CA GLN A 337 -17.71 -12.59 -18.51
C GLN A 337 -19.07 -13.20 -18.16
N PRO A 338 -19.59 -12.97 -16.95
CA PRO A 338 -20.90 -13.45 -16.57
C PRO A 338 -22.00 -12.72 -17.32
N VAL A 339 -23.15 -13.38 -17.48
CA VAL A 339 -24.35 -12.76 -18.06
C VAL A 339 -24.78 -11.57 -17.18
N ASN A 340 -25.21 -10.48 -17.81
CA ASN A 340 -25.57 -9.23 -17.13
C ASN A 340 -24.41 -8.66 -16.27
N PHE A 341 -23.21 -8.66 -16.82
CA PHE A 341 -21.99 -8.16 -16.14
C PHE A 341 -22.17 -6.78 -15.51
N GLN A 342 -22.95 -5.90 -16.14
CA GLN A 342 -23.25 -4.55 -15.66
C GLN A 342 -24.09 -4.52 -14.37
N SER A 343 -24.76 -5.62 -14.03
CA SER A 343 -25.54 -5.73 -12.80
C SER A 343 -24.71 -6.05 -11.55
N TYR A 344 -23.41 -6.25 -11.70
CA TYR A 344 -22.50 -6.47 -10.57
C TYR A 344 -21.96 -5.14 -10.05
N SER A 345 -21.87 -5.05 -8.72
CA SER A 345 -21.44 -3.84 -8.01
C SER A 345 -19.98 -3.50 -8.29
N GLU A 346 -19.73 -2.23 -8.50
CA GLU A 346 -18.43 -1.65 -8.78
C GLU A 346 -18.21 -0.35 -8.03
N PRO A 347 -16.96 0.19 -8.02
CA PRO A 347 -16.65 1.41 -7.30
C PRO A 347 -17.53 2.60 -7.68
N ASN A 348 -18.03 3.27 -6.67
CA ASN A 348 -18.96 4.41 -6.85
C ASN A 348 -18.23 5.61 -7.45
N PRO A 349 -18.66 6.11 -8.64
CA PRO A 349 -18.04 7.28 -9.26
C PRO A 349 -18.23 8.58 -8.47
N ALA A 350 -19.25 8.67 -7.61
CA ALA A 350 -19.47 9.87 -6.79
C ALA A 350 -18.55 9.96 -5.57
N THR A 351 -17.85 8.87 -5.23
CA THR A 351 -16.92 8.81 -4.08
C THR A 351 -15.54 8.31 -4.51
N ILE A 352 -15.43 7.03 -4.85
CA ILE A 352 -14.13 6.37 -5.09
C ILE A 352 -13.46 6.85 -6.38
N LEU A 353 -14.23 6.99 -7.47
CA LEU A 353 -13.69 7.32 -8.79
C LEU A 353 -13.58 8.85 -9.02
N GLN A 354 -13.25 9.59 -7.97
CA GLN A 354 -12.95 11.02 -8.06
C GLN A 354 -11.44 11.25 -8.02
N TYR A 355 -10.88 11.99 -8.97
CA TYR A 355 -9.45 12.34 -8.96
C TYR A 355 -9.01 13.09 -7.70
N THR A 356 -9.95 13.74 -7.02
CA THR A 356 -9.74 14.43 -5.74
C THR A 356 -10.04 13.58 -4.52
N ALA A 357 -10.48 12.32 -4.70
CA ALA A 357 -10.73 11.43 -3.58
C ALA A 357 -9.46 11.26 -2.74
N PRO A 358 -9.55 11.23 -1.41
CA PRO A 358 -8.37 11.04 -0.56
C PRO A 358 -7.90 9.58 -0.57
N VAL A 359 -6.61 9.36 -0.25
CA VAL A 359 -6.12 8.05 0.19
C VAL A 359 -5.97 8.08 1.70
N MET A 360 -6.62 7.15 2.37
CA MET A 360 -6.50 6.96 3.82
C MET A 360 -5.22 6.17 4.12
N VAL A 361 -4.29 6.79 4.85
CA VAL A 361 -2.94 6.23 5.11
C VAL A 361 -2.92 5.44 6.40
N LEU A 362 -3.47 6.01 7.47
CA LEU A 362 -3.67 5.38 8.76
C LEU A 362 -4.83 6.07 9.47
N THR A 363 -5.82 5.29 9.89
CA THR A 363 -7.11 5.82 10.30
C THR A 363 -7.40 5.62 11.79
N ASN A 364 -8.31 6.44 12.30
CA ASN A 364 -8.91 6.27 13.60
C ASN A 364 -9.62 4.90 13.74
N ALA A 365 -10.27 4.43 12.68
CA ALA A 365 -10.93 3.12 12.66
C ALA A 365 -9.95 1.99 12.93
N GLU A 366 -8.86 1.93 12.17
CA GLU A 366 -7.81 0.92 12.34
C GLU A 366 -7.23 0.93 13.75
N THR A 367 -6.86 2.12 14.24
CA THR A 367 -6.27 2.27 15.57
C THR A 367 -7.20 1.73 16.65
N ASN A 368 -8.49 2.06 16.60
CA ASN A 368 -9.47 1.56 17.57
C ASN A 368 -9.68 0.04 17.47
N PHE A 369 -9.64 -0.55 16.29
CA PHE A 369 -9.69 -2.01 16.16
C PHE A 369 -8.45 -2.68 16.75
N LEU A 370 -7.26 -2.13 16.55
CA LEU A 370 -6.03 -2.63 17.16
C LEU A 370 -6.03 -2.45 18.70
N LEU A 371 -6.59 -1.36 19.22
CA LEU A 371 -6.81 -1.17 20.67
C LEU A 371 -7.84 -2.15 21.24
N THR A 372 -8.88 -2.48 20.47
CA THR A 372 -9.83 -3.54 20.84
C THR A 372 -9.09 -4.86 21.06
N GLU A 373 -8.26 -5.27 20.09
CA GLU A 373 -7.44 -6.47 20.20
C GLU A 373 -6.48 -6.41 21.40
N ALA A 374 -5.78 -5.28 21.58
CA ALA A 374 -4.87 -5.09 22.72
C ALA A 374 -5.61 -5.30 24.06
N THR A 375 -6.83 -4.77 24.17
CA THR A 375 -7.66 -4.94 25.37
C THR A 375 -8.09 -6.39 25.57
N LEU A 376 -8.50 -7.08 24.49
CA LEU A 376 -8.87 -8.50 24.55
C LEU A 376 -7.69 -9.39 24.95
N ARG A 377 -6.46 -8.99 24.63
CA ARG A 377 -5.22 -9.67 25.05
C ARG A 377 -4.80 -9.34 26.48
N GLY A 378 -5.54 -8.46 27.18
CA GLY A 378 -5.17 -8.00 28.52
C GLY A 378 -4.00 -7.01 28.55
N TRP A 379 -3.67 -6.38 27.43
CA TRP A 379 -2.64 -5.33 27.34
C TRP A 379 -3.27 -3.97 27.61
N ASN A 380 -3.14 -3.46 28.79
CA ASN A 380 -3.80 -2.25 29.28
C ASN A 380 -3.87 -1.11 28.23
N SER A 381 -5.06 -0.86 27.70
CA SER A 381 -5.32 0.15 26.67
C SER A 381 -6.06 1.39 27.20
N GLY A 382 -6.43 1.41 28.48
CA GLY A 382 -7.11 2.54 29.12
C GLY A 382 -8.62 2.59 28.91
N GLY A 383 -9.19 1.69 28.09
CA GLY A 383 -10.62 1.58 27.81
C GLY A 383 -11.11 0.12 27.79
N SER A 384 -12.40 -0.10 27.54
CA SER A 384 -12.95 -1.44 27.34
C SER A 384 -12.86 -1.87 25.86
N ALA A 385 -12.77 -3.18 25.61
CA ALA A 385 -12.79 -3.72 24.25
C ALA A 385 -14.07 -3.30 23.51
N ALA A 386 -15.22 -3.31 24.18
CA ALA A 386 -16.49 -2.90 23.59
C ALA A 386 -16.50 -1.41 23.19
N SER A 387 -15.91 -0.53 24.02
CA SER A 387 -15.83 0.90 23.71
C SER A 387 -14.94 1.17 22.50
N TYR A 388 -13.76 0.54 22.42
CA TYR A 388 -12.87 0.68 21.26
C TYR A 388 -13.47 0.07 19.99
N TYR A 389 -14.11 -1.11 20.10
CA TYR A 389 -14.81 -1.71 18.97
C TYR A 389 -15.87 -0.76 18.38
N SER A 390 -16.75 -0.21 19.24
CA SER A 390 -17.78 0.73 18.84
C SER A 390 -17.20 2.01 18.23
N ALA A 391 -16.12 2.53 18.82
CA ALA A 391 -15.40 3.69 18.27
C ALA A 391 -14.77 3.38 16.90
N GLY A 392 -14.18 2.19 16.74
CA GLY A 392 -13.63 1.72 15.46
C GLY A 392 -14.67 1.60 14.36
N VAL A 393 -15.82 0.99 14.64
CA VAL A 393 -16.94 0.90 13.70
C VAL A 393 -17.50 2.27 13.34
N THR A 394 -17.66 3.16 14.33
CA THR A 394 -18.10 4.56 14.10
C THR A 394 -17.11 5.28 13.19
N ALA A 395 -15.82 5.23 13.48
CA ALA A 395 -14.79 5.86 12.69
C ALA A 395 -14.70 5.29 11.27
N ALA A 396 -14.87 3.96 11.11
CA ALA A 396 -14.92 3.29 9.81
C ALA A 396 -16.09 3.74 8.92
N MET A 397 -17.12 4.29 9.50
CA MET A 397 -18.23 4.90 8.77
C MET A 397 -18.04 6.40 8.55
N HIS A 398 -17.51 7.12 9.54
CA HIS A 398 -17.26 8.55 9.46
C HIS A 398 -16.20 8.90 8.41
N GLN A 399 -15.15 8.08 8.25
CA GLN A 399 -14.05 8.35 7.31
C GLN A 399 -14.53 8.54 5.87
N TRP A 400 -15.67 7.96 5.47
CA TRP A 400 -16.21 8.13 4.14
C TRP A 400 -16.69 9.55 3.84
N ALA A 401 -16.98 10.37 4.86
CA ALA A 401 -17.31 11.79 4.68
C ALA A 401 -16.15 12.58 4.04
N LEU A 402 -14.92 12.09 4.10
CA LEU A 402 -13.76 12.66 3.39
C LEU A 402 -13.89 12.60 1.86
N PHE A 403 -14.73 11.70 1.35
CA PHE A 403 -15.00 11.52 -0.08
C PHE A 403 -16.14 12.44 -0.59
N GLY A 404 -16.52 13.44 0.19
CA GLY A 404 -17.56 14.40 -0.15
C GLY A 404 -18.94 14.03 0.40
N SER A 405 -19.98 14.77 -0.03
CA SER A 405 -21.35 14.60 0.50
C SER A 405 -21.93 13.21 0.23
N GLY A 406 -21.56 12.57 -0.88
CA GLY A 406 -21.95 11.19 -1.20
C GLY A 406 -21.40 10.15 -0.24
N GLY A 407 -20.32 10.49 0.49
CA GLY A 407 -19.69 9.64 1.49
C GLY A 407 -20.31 9.71 2.88
N VAL A 408 -21.22 10.65 3.14
CA VAL A 408 -21.77 10.87 4.48
C VAL A 408 -22.77 9.79 4.87
N ILE A 409 -22.45 9.05 5.93
CA ILE A 409 -23.36 8.10 6.57
C ILE A 409 -23.99 8.78 7.78
N SER A 410 -25.33 8.84 7.83
CA SER A 410 -26.03 9.54 8.91
C SER A 410 -25.81 8.85 10.27
N ALA A 411 -25.78 9.66 11.34
CA ALA A 411 -25.65 9.14 12.71
C ALA A 411 -26.76 8.13 13.05
N ALA A 412 -27.96 8.28 12.51
CA ALA A 412 -29.04 7.31 12.71
C ALA A 412 -28.68 5.93 12.14
N LYS A 413 -28.09 5.86 10.94
CA LYS A 413 -27.65 4.58 10.35
C LYS A 413 -26.49 3.98 11.13
N ILE A 414 -25.53 4.78 11.57
CA ILE A 414 -24.39 4.34 12.39
C ILE A 414 -24.89 3.75 13.72
N ASN A 415 -25.76 4.47 14.42
CA ASN A 415 -26.31 4.02 15.70
C ASN A 415 -27.14 2.73 15.55
N ALA A 416 -27.95 2.62 14.48
CA ALA A 416 -28.71 1.40 14.19
C ALA A 416 -27.77 0.21 13.94
N TYR A 417 -26.68 0.41 13.18
CA TYR A 417 -25.69 -0.63 12.94
C TYR A 417 -24.99 -1.07 14.24
N LEU A 418 -24.53 -0.12 15.05
CA LEU A 418 -23.87 -0.41 16.33
C LEU A 418 -24.80 -1.15 17.31
N ALA A 419 -26.08 -0.77 17.35
CA ALA A 419 -27.08 -1.46 18.19
C ALA A 419 -27.31 -2.91 17.76
N ALA A 420 -27.24 -3.18 16.45
CA ALA A 420 -27.39 -4.53 15.90
C ALA A 420 -26.10 -5.37 15.99
N HIS A 421 -24.93 -4.74 16.05
CA HIS A 421 -23.64 -5.41 15.98
C HIS A 421 -22.69 -4.96 17.12
N PRO A 422 -23.09 -5.04 18.40
CA PRO A 422 -22.17 -4.78 19.50
C PRO A 422 -21.06 -5.83 19.52
N LEU A 423 -19.91 -5.52 20.13
CA LEU A 423 -18.91 -6.56 20.37
C LEU A 423 -19.54 -7.66 21.23
N ALA A 424 -19.65 -8.85 20.66
CA ALA A 424 -20.33 -9.96 21.28
C ALA A 424 -19.62 -10.41 22.57
N ALA A 425 -20.40 -10.79 23.58
CA ALA A 425 -19.87 -11.58 24.68
C ALA A 425 -19.55 -12.99 24.15
N GLY A 426 -18.33 -13.49 24.41
CA GLY A 426 -17.92 -14.79 23.90
C GLY A 426 -16.47 -15.12 24.25
N THR A 427 -15.95 -16.18 23.64
CA THR A 427 -14.54 -16.53 23.76
C THR A 427 -13.66 -15.49 23.07
N PHE A 428 -12.39 -15.46 23.46
CA PHE A 428 -11.39 -14.61 22.79
C PHE A 428 -11.43 -14.79 21.27
N ASP A 429 -11.51 -16.01 20.78
CA ASP A 429 -11.50 -16.34 19.37
C ASP A 429 -12.75 -15.82 18.63
N GLN A 430 -13.94 -15.93 19.23
CA GLN A 430 -15.18 -15.37 18.68
C GLN A 430 -15.12 -13.85 18.59
N GLN A 431 -14.57 -13.19 19.61
CA GLN A 431 -14.39 -11.73 19.61
C GLN A 431 -13.36 -11.29 18.57
N MET A 432 -12.26 -12.04 18.43
CA MET A 432 -11.25 -11.79 17.38
C MET A 432 -11.84 -11.96 15.98
N GLN A 433 -12.65 -12.99 15.75
CA GLN A 433 -13.34 -13.19 14.48
C GLN A 433 -14.25 -12.01 14.13
N GLN A 434 -15.07 -11.57 15.06
CA GLN A 434 -15.95 -10.41 14.84
C GLN A 434 -15.14 -9.14 14.58
N LEU A 435 -14.14 -8.87 15.41
CA LEU A 435 -13.27 -7.70 15.31
C LEU A 435 -12.56 -7.63 13.96
N HIS A 436 -11.87 -8.70 13.58
CA HIS A 436 -11.05 -8.69 12.38
C HIS A 436 -11.85 -8.87 11.08
N THR A 437 -13.08 -9.35 11.17
CA THR A 437 -14.03 -9.26 10.05
C THR A 437 -14.48 -7.82 9.82
N GLN A 438 -14.71 -7.04 10.90
CA GLN A 438 -14.96 -5.60 10.78
C GLN A 438 -13.74 -4.83 10.27
N PHE A 439 -12.54 -5.20 10.71
CA PHE A 439 -11.29 -4.64 10.21
C PHE A 439 -11.19 -4.85 8.69
N TRP A 440 -11.35 -6.09 8.21
CA TRP A 440 -11.34 -6.45 6.80
C TRP A 440 -12.37 -5.64 6.00
N ALA A 441 -13.62 -5.57 6.48
CA ALA A 441 -14.67 -4.81 5.80
C ALA A 441 -14.39 -3.29 5.73
N SER A 442 -13.58 -2.76 6.67
CA SER A 442 -13.27 -1.34 6.79
C SER A 442 -12.05 -0.90 5.99
N MET A 443 -11.15 -1.84 5.68
CA MET A 443 -9.84 -1.56 5.07
C MET A 443 -9.83 -1.73 3.55
N ILE A 444 -10.99 -1.73 2.91
CA ILE A 444 -11.08 -1.71 1.45
C ILE A 444 -10.35 -0.49 0.90
N TYR A 445 -9.56 -0.67 -0.17
CA TYR A 445 -8.64 0.30 -0.77
C TYR A 445 -7.32 0.53 0.02
N ASP A 446 -7.11 -0.11 1.18
CA ASP A 446 -5.79 -0.39 1.71
C ASP A 446 -5.57 -1.92 1.77
N GLU A 447 -5.46 -2.50 0.61
CA GLU A 447 -5.44 -3.95 0.43
C GLU A 447 -4.21 -4.60 1.07
N TYR A 448 -3.08 -3.89 1.11
CA TYR A 448 -1.87 -4.38 1.77
C TYR A 448 -2.08 -4.53 3.29
N GLU A 449 -2.73 -3.56 3.93
CA GLU A 449 -3.01 -3.65 5.36
C GLU A 449 -4.08 -4.69 5.65
N SER A 450 -5.14 -4.73 4.85
CA SER A 450 -6.20 -5.73 4.97
C SER A 450 -5.65 -7.15 4.84
N PHE A 451 -4.81 -7.42 3.83
CA PHE A 451 -4.16 -8.71 3.59
C PHE A 451 -3.18 -9.07 4.71
N SER A 452 -2.41 -8.11 5.19
CA SER A 452 -1.47 -8.32 6.29
C SER A 452 -2.19 -8.67 7.58
N ASN A 453 -3.28 -7.98 7.90
CA ASN A 453 -4.08 -8.29 9.06
C ASN A 453 -4.78 -9.65 8.94
N TRP A 454 -5.30 -9.99 7.75
CA TRP A 454 -5.89 -11.30 7.48
C TRP A 454 -4.88 -12.43 7.69
N ARG A 455 -3.67 -12.33 7.12
CA ARG A 455 -2.61 -13.35 7.32
C ARG A 455 -2.24 -13.50 8.78
N ARG A 456 -2.17 -12.41 9.52
CA ARG A 456 -1.84 -12.40 10.94
C ARG A 456 -2.92 -13.07 11.79
N THR A 457 -4.19 -12.84 11.49
CA THR A 457 -5.31 -13.23 12.36
C THR A 457 -6.06 -14.47 11.87
N GLY A 458 -6.11 -14.70 10.56
CA GLY A 458 -6.94 -15.71 9.92
C GLY A 458 -8.39 -15.26 9.71
N TYR A 459 -8.73 -14.00 10.01
CA TYR A 459 -10.11 -13.50 9.94
C TYR A 459 -10.28 -12.36 8.91
N PRO A 460 -11.44 -12.33 8.19
CA PRO A 460 -12.52 -13.34 8.23
C PRO A 460 -12.06 -14.71 7.76
N VAL A 461 -12.79 -15.77 8.13
CA VAL A 461 -12.55 -17.11 7.58
C VAL A 461 -13.04 -17.10 6.14
N LEU A 462 -12.08 -16.99 5.21
CA LEU A 462 -12.35 -16.98 3.76
C LEU A 462 -12.25 -18.41 3.20
N THR A 463 -13.16 -18.75 2.30
CA THR A 463 -13.07 -20.00 1.52
C THR A 463 -12.13 -19.76 0.34
N PRO A 464 -11.07 -20.58 0.17
CA PRO A 464 -10.20 -20.45 -0.99
C PRO A 464 -10.97 -20.56 -2.31
N VAL A 465 -10.60 -19.76 -3.28
CA VAL A 465 -11.23 -19.77 -4.61
C VAL A 465 -10.89 -21.08 -5.32
N ASN A 466 -11.92 -21.75 -5.84
CA ASN A 466 -11.77 -22.99 -6.59
C ASN A 466 -11.47 -22.71 -8.07
N TYR A 467 -10.22 -22.40 -8.38
CA TYR A 467 -9.73 -22.24 -9.73
C TYR A 467 -8.70 -23.33 -10.07
N GLN A 468 -9.00 -24.18 -11.07
CA GLN A 468 -8.04 -25.18 -11.54
C GLN A 468 -6.90 -24.50 -12.30
N GLY A 469 -5.67 -24.81 -11.93
CA GLY A 469 -4.47 -24.17 -12.50
C GLY A 469 -3.94 -22.99 -11.68
N ASN A 470 -4.46 -22.77 -10.45
CA ASN A 470 -3.87 -21.82 -9.52
C ASN A 470 -2.41 -22.20 -9.15
N ASN A 471 -1.62 -21.20 -8.76
CA ASN A 471 -0.22 -21.38 -8.38
C ASN A 471 -0.01 -21.45 -6.86
N SER A 472 -1.10 -21.64 -6.10
CA SER A 472 -1.08 -21.67 -4.63
C SER A 472 -1.55 -23.00 -4.02
N ASN A 473 -1.60 -24.08 -4.81
CA ASN A 473 -2.07 -25.39 -4.37
C ASN A 473 -3.48 -25.36 -3.77
N GLY A 474 -4.36 -24.46 -4.27
CA GLY A 474 -5.74 -24.32 -3.79
C GLY A 474 -5.87 -23.62 -2.43
N THR A 475 -4.82 -22.98 -1.95
CA THR A 475 -4.85 -22.18 -0.72
C THR A 475 -4.80 -20.69 -1.05
N ILE A 476 -5.30 -19.84 -0.17
CA ILE A 476 -5.16 -18.39 -0.31
C ILE A 476 -3.67 -18.03 -0.25
N PRO A 477 -3.14 -17.23 -1.19
CA PRO A 477 -1.74 -16.81 -1.18
C PRO A 477 -1.30 -16.16 0.14
N ARG A 478 -0.01 -16.27 0.44
CA ARG A 478 0.59 -15.77 1.69
C ARG A 478 1.57 -14.63 1.46
N ARG A 479 1.93 -14.34 0.21
CA ARG A 479 2.84 -13.24 -0.17
C ARG A 479 2.69 -12.89 -1.65
N ILE A 480 3.29 -11.78 -2.07
CA ILE A 480 3.62 -11.48 -3.47
C ILE A 480 5.04 -12.03 -3.74
N MET A 481 5.25 -12.61 -4.91
CA MET A 481 6.58 -13.06 -5.33
C MET A 481 7.46 -11.87 -5.73
N TYR A 482 8.78 -12.02 -5.56
CA TYR A 482 9.73 -11.02 -6.05
C TYR A 482 9.63 -10.84 -7.57
N PRO A 483 10.03 -9.68 -8.12
CA PRO A 483 10.12 -9.50 -9.55
C PRO A 483 11.16 -10.48 -10.13
N LEU A 484 10.88 -11.02 -11.31
CA LEU A 484 11.77 -12.00 -11.97
C LEU A 484 13.19 -11.47 -12.21
N SER A 485 13.35 -10.16 -12.32
CA SER A 485 14.66 -9.50 -12.45
C SER A 485 15.60 -9.79 -11.27
N GLU A 486 15.08 -9.95 -10.05
CA GLU A 486 15.91 -10.19 -8.86
C GLU A 486 16.69 -11.52 -8.96
N ALA A 487 16.04 -12.56 -9.46
CA ALA A 487 16.68 -13.86 -9.66
C ALA A 487 17.86 -13.81 -10.65
N SER A 488 17.86 -12.85 -11.58
CA SER A 488 18.90 -12.69 -12.62
C SER A 488 19.92 -11.60 -12.32
N ILE A 489 19.51 -10.50 -11.70
CA ILE A 489 20.37 -9.32 -11.47
C ILE A 489 21.07 -9.40 -10.11
N ASN A 490 20.34 -9.73 -9.05
CA ASN A 490 20.88 -9.83 -7.68
C ASN A 490 20.86 -11.29 -7.16
N THR A 491 21.22 -12.23 -8.02
CA THR A 491 21.04 -13.67 -7.84
C THR A 491 21.54 -14.21 -6.50
N ALA A 492 22.74 -13.79 -6.06
CA ALA A 492 23.34 -14.31 -4.82
C ALA A 492 22.51 -13.92 -3.59
N ASN A 493 22.09 -12.66 -3.50
CA ASN A 493 21.30 -12.15 -2.37
C ASN A 493 19.85 -12.64 -2.42
N TYR A 494 19.24 -12.73 -3.62
CA TYR A 494 17.96 -13.36 -3.84
C TYR A 494 17.94 -14.82 -3.35
N ASN A 495 18.96 -15.63 -3.72
CA ASN A 495 19.06 -17.01 -3.29
C ASN A 495 19.27 -17.12 -1.76
N ALA A 496 20.06 -16.23 -1.16
CA ALA A 496 20.26 -16.19 0.28
C ALA A 496 18.97 -15.87 1.04
N ALA A 497 18.14 -14.94 0.53
CA ALA A 497 16.83 -14.65 1.09
C ALA A 497 15.91 -15.87 1.01
N ASN A 498 15.82 -16.53 -0.14
CA ASN A 498 14.99 -17.71 -0.33
C ASN A 498 15.45 -18.91 0.53
N ALA A 499 16.77 -19.07 0.74
CA ALA A 499 17.30 -20.09 1.65
C ALA A 499 16.88 -19.86 3.12
N ARG A 500 16.66 -18.59 3.52
CA ARG A 500 16.30 -18.20 4.88
C ARG A 500 14.81 -18.24 5.13
N GLN A 501 14.00 -17.68 4.22
CA GLN A 501 12.55 -17.51 4.41
C GLN A 501 11.71 -18.61 3.73
N GLY A 502 12.29 -19.43 2.86
CA GLY A 502 11.61 -20.40 2.01
C GLY A 502 11.57 -19.97 0.54
N PRO A 503 11.16 -20.87 -0.37
CA PRO A 503 11.16 -20.61 -1.81
C PRO A 503 10.24 -19.44 -2.17
N ASP A 504 10.56 -18.75 -3.27
CA ASP A 504 9.74 -17.63 -3.77
C ASP A 504 8.47 -18.15 -4.45
N LEU A 505 7.48 -18.46 -3.62
CA LEU A 505 6.17 -19.00 -4.02
C LEU A 505 5.06 -18.21 -3.34
N LEU A 506 3.87 -18.17 -3.96
CA LEU A 506 2.67 -17.58 -3.37
C LEU A 506 2.29 -18.20 -2.01
N THR A 507 2.66 -19.46 -1.76
CA THR A 507 2.35 -20.20 -0.54
C THR A 507 3.38 -20.02 0.57
N THR A 508 4.52 -19.39 0.30
CA THR A 508 5.56 -19.16 1.31
C THR A 508 5.12 -18.09 2.29
N HIS A 509 5.14 -18.41 3.57
CA HIS A 509 4.80 -17.48 4.63
C HIS A 509 5.94 -16.48 4.87
N VAL A 510 5.63 -15.22 5.09
CA VAL A 510 6.58 -14.25 5.61
C VAL A 510 6.86 -14.52 7.09
N TRP A 511 7.94 -13.96 7.65
CA TRP A 511 8.41 -14.33 8.99
C TRP A 511 7.37 -14.20 10.11
N TRP A 512 6.54 -13.17 10.12
CA TRP A 512 5.53 -12.94 11.15
C TRP A 512 4.20 -13.70 10.89
N ASP A 513 4.03 -14.27 9.72
CA ASP A 513 2.83 -15.03 9.32
C ASP A 513 3.01 -16.52 9.67
N LYS A 514 2.76 -16.87 10.93
CA LYS A 514 2.91 -18.22 11.48
C LYS A 514 1.57 -18.91 11.69
#